data_55236056c2c0232d1cf6d630b602b594
#
_entry.id   55236056c2c0232d1cf6d630b602b594
#
_cell.length_a   1.000
_cell.length_b   1.000
_cell.length_c   1.000
_cell.angle_alpha   90.00
_cell.angle_beta   90.00
_cell.angle_gamma   90.00
#
_symmetry.space_group_name_H-M   'P 1'
#
loop_
_entity.id
_entity.type
_entity.pdbx_description
1 polymer ?
#
loop_
_entity_poly.entity_id
_entity_poly.type
_entity_poly.pdbx_seq_one_letter_code
_entity_poly.pdbx_strand_id
1 'polypeptide(L)'
;MDRDTPPEFRELLERAARLPKSIEPPRDLWPGIETRIAGKRPGKGETGREWVPWVLIPLAAAAILAVVLLGRRGTVPRGAWEVMRVAGLPLVGSSPLEATGVIRVGEWLETDDSSRAVILVGDIGHVEVKPDTRIRLVRALRSDHRLALERGEIYAKVDAPPRLFFVDTPAGTAVDLGCAYTLAVDSSGNGTIHVTGGYVEFAWGGRRSIVPLGFRADTRRAFGPGTPYAEDAPQALRQALAALDFSSGGPAAVRGALAAARSEDAVSLWHLLARVDPPLRRAVYDRLASLVPPPAGVTPEGALRLDRTTLETYWNTIRRIAWRKTILQGIRDIDPRTGTAR
;
A
#
# COMPACT_ATOMS: atom_id res chain seq x y z
N MET A 1 34.44 19.65 -6.71
CA MET A 1 33.72 20.47 -5.71
C MET A 1 33.07 21.60 -6.47
N ASP A 2 31.77 21.44 -6.74
CA ASP A 2 31.04 22.28 -7.71
C ASP A 2 30.77 23.66 -7.15
N ARG A 3 31.05 24.72 -7.95
CA ARG A 3 30.98 26.13 -7.54
C ARG A 3 29.55 26.68 -7.41
N ASP A 4 28.52 25.86 -7.71
CA ASP A 4 27.10 26.29 -7.78
C ASP A 4 26.23 25.86 -6.59
N THR A 5 26.82 25.36 -5.51
CA THR A 5 26.03 24.95 -4.34
C THR A 5 25.65 26.18 -3.50
N PRO A 6 24.32 26.41 -3.23
CA PRO A 6 23.87 27.55 -2.40
C PRO A 6 24.52 27.54 -1.01
N PRO A 7 24.78 28.73 -0.41
CA PRO A 7 25.50 28.83 0.85
C PRO A 7 24.83 28.09 2.01
N GLU A 8 23.51 28.06 2.04
CA GLU A 8 22.72 27.30 3.04
C GLU A 8 22.95 25.77 2.96
N PHE A 9 23.16 25.25 1.76
CA PHE A 9 23.46 23.82 1.56
C PHE A 9 24.88 23.46 1.98
N ARG A 10 25.84 24.40 1.83
CA ARG A 10 27.21 24.18 2.28
C ARG A 10 27.30 24.08 3.81
N GLU A 11 26.59 24.94 4.54
CA GLU A 11 26.53 24.87 6.00
C GLU A 11 25.91 23.57 6.52
N LEU A 12 24.86 23.08 5.86
CA LEU A 12 24.25 21.77 6.16
C LEU A 12 25.20 20.60 5.90
N LEU A 13 25.95 20.62 4.80
CA LEU A 13 26.93 19.59 4.49
C LEU A 13 28.13 19.61 5.45
N GLU A 14 28.58 20.79 5.89
CA GLU A 14 29.62 20.89 6.91
C GLU A 14 29.13 20.40 8.29
N ARG A 15 27.90 20.68 8.67
CA ARG A 15 27.28 20.10 9.88
C ARG A 15 27.14 18.59 9.79
N ALA A 16 26.69 18.05 8.66
CA ALA A 16 26.59 16.62 8.42
C ALA A 16 27.97 15.92 8.48
N ALA A 17 29.02 16.58 7.94
CA ALA A 17 30.38 16.05 7.99
C ALA A 17 31.00 16.00 9.40
N ARG A 18 30.45 16.77 10.34
CA ARG A 18 30.86 16.78 11.77
C ARG A 18 30.11 15.73 12.63
N LEU A 19 29.09 15.07 12.07
CA LEU A 19 28.40 14.01 12.79
C LEU A 19 29.33 12.79 12.94
N PRO A 20 29.33 12.14 14.12
CA PRO A 20 30.14 10.95 14.32
C PRO A 20 29.71 9.85 13.32
N LYS A 21 30.68 9.27 12.63
CA LYS A 21 30.46 8.21 11.62
C LYS A 21 29.94 6.89 12.23
N SER A 22 30.03 6.74 13.53
CA SER A 22 29.46 5.64 14.31
C SER A 22 29.11 6.16 15.71
N ILE A 23 28.00 5.72 16.24
CA ILE A 23 27.62 5.91 17.64
C ILE A 23 27.77 4.56 18.30
N GLU A 24 28.74 4.41 19.21
CA GLU A 24 28.82 3.23 20.04
C GLU A 24 27.65 3.26 21.04
N PRO A 25 26.85 2.18 21.12
CA PRO A 25 25.77 2.11 22.09
C PRO A 25 26.36 2.12 23.52
N PRO A 26 25.69 2.74 24.50
CA PRO A 26 26.18 2.87 25.87
C PRO A 26 26.31 1.54 26.64
N ARG A 27 25.92 0.43 26.01
CA ARG A 27 26.06 -0.95 26.47
C ARG A 27 26.27 -1.87 25.27
N ASP A 28 27.22 -2.80 25.41
CA ASP A 28 27.38 -3.88 24.43
C ASP A 28 26.13 -4.77 24.44
N LEU A 29 25.42 -4.74 23.28
CA LEU A 29 24.18 -5.51 23.11
C LEU A 29 24.43 -6.91 22.55
N TRP A 30 25.69 -7.20 22.13
CA TRP A 30 26.05 -8.44 21.45
C TRP A 30 25.91 -9.70 22.35
N PRO A 31 26.32 -9.70 23.61
CA PRO A 31 26.14 -10.86 24.50
C PRO A 31 24.67 -11.25 24.71
N GLY A 32 23.77 -10.26 24.72
CA GLY A 32 22.32 -10.50 24.82
C GLY A 32 21.71 -11.10 23.54
N ILE A 33 22.27 -10.80 22.39
CA ILE A 33 21.88 -11.36 21.10
C ILE A 33 22.38 -12.79 20.95
N GLU A 34 23.64 -13.07 21.27
CA GLU A 34 24.22 -14.41 21.20
C GLU A 34 23.50 -15.40 22.12
N THR A 35 23.17 -15.00 23.35
CA THR A 35 22.45 -15.85 24.31
C THR A 35 21.05 -16.24 23.80
N ARG A 36 20.40 -15.35 23.08
CA ARG A 36 19.07 -15.63 22.46
C ARG A 36 19.14 -16.53 21.23
N ILE A 37 20.22 -16.47 20.47
CA ILE A 37 20.46 -17.34 19.31
C ILE A 37 20.84 -18.74 19.77
N ALA A 38 21.66 -18.89 20.83
CA ALA A 38 22.11 -20.17 21.35
C ALA A 38 21.04 -20.93 22.14
N GLY A 39 20.01 -20.26 22.67
CA GLY A 39 19.00 -20.80 23.58
C GLY A 39 17.85 -21.60 22.99
N LYS A 40 17.77 -21.83 21.68
CA LYS A 40 16.67 -22.60 21.03
C LYS A 40 17.15 -23.94 20.48
N ARG A 41 17.31 -24.94 21.34
CA ARG A 41 17.25 -26.36 20.96
C ARG A 41 15.81 -26.86 21.16
N PRO A 42 15.16 -27.49 20.14
CA PRO A 42 13.81 -28.02 20.31
C PRO A 42 13.83 -29.30 21.13
N GLY A 43 13.13 -29.30 22.28
CA GLY A 43 12.80 -30.49 23.02
C GLY A 43 11.74 -31.31 22.34
N LYS A 44 11.94 -32.63 22.20
CA LYS A 44 10.94 -33.63 21.83
C LYS A 44 9.86 -33.77 22.89
N GLY A 45 8.58 -33.78 22.49
CA GLY A 45 7.47 -34.15 23.40
C GLY A 45 6.08 -33.86 22.76
N GLU A 46 5.52 -34.85 22.16
CA GLU A 46 4.17 -35.41 22.10
C GLU A 46 2.89 -34.53 22.01
N THR A 47 2.10 -34.89 21.01
CA THR A 47 0.62 -34.98 20.86
C THR A 47 -0.25 -33.73 20.74
N GLY A 48 -0.74 -33.53 19.52
CA GLY A 48 -2.17 -33.38 19.26
C GLY A 48 -2.86 -32.06 19.54
N ARG A 49 -2.75 -31.10 18.62
CA ARG A 49 -3.87 -30.25 18.24
C ARG A 49 -3.45 -29.39 17.05
N GLU A 50 -4.20 -29.47 15.98
CA GLU A 50 -3.94 -28.71 14.73
C GLU A 50 -4.02 -27.20 15.01
N TRP A 51 -2.86 -26.58 15.23
CA TRP A 51 -2.66 -25.14 15.24
C TRP A 51 -1.97 -24.77 13.93
N VAL A 52 -2.66 -24.10 13.05
CA VAL A 52 -2.05 -23.46 11.89
C VAL A 52 -1.16 -22.31 12.43
N PRO A 53 0.17 -22.42 12.35
CA PRO A 53 1.04 -21.43 12.97
C PRO A 53 1.16 -20.20 12.07
N TRP A 54 0.68 -19.10 12.55
CA TRP A 54 0.94 -17.74 11.99
C TRP A 54 2.45 -17.37 11.95
N VAL A 55 3.29 -18.25 12.41
CA VAL A 55 4.77 -18.09 12.49
C VAL A 55 5.46 -18.34 11.14
N LEU A 56 4.77 -18.85 10.11
CA LEU A 56 5.39 -19.14 8.81
C LEU A 56 5.50 -17.92 7.88
N ILE A 57 4.85 -16.80 8.20
CA ILE A 57 4.90 -15.58 7.38
C ILE A 57 6.30 -14.91 7.41
N PRO A 58 7.00 -14.75 8.56
CA PRO A 58 8.32 -14.15 8.57
C PRO A 58 9.43 -15.08 8.02
N LEU A 59 9.25 -16.40 8.09
CA LEU A 59 10.22 -17.38 7.55
C LEU A 59 10.19 -17.40 6.01
N ALA A 60 9.03 -17.25 5.39
CA ALA A 60 8.91 -17.13 3.95
C ALA A 60 9.55 -15.81 3.44
N ALA A 61 9.34 -14.70 4.14
CA ALA A 61 9.97 -13.42 3.82
C ALA A 61 11.50 -13.46 3.96
N ALA A 62 12.03 -14.15 4.99
CA ALA A 62 13.46 -14.32 5.19
C ALA A 62 14.10 -15.26 4.16
N ALA A 63 13.38 -16.32 3.76
CA ALA A 63 13.84 -17.23 2.69
C ALA A 63 13.85 -16.52 1.32
N ILE A 64 12.86 -15.72 1.01
CA ILE A 64 12.80 -14.89 -0.21
C ILE A 64 13.98 -13.90 -0.22
N LEU A 65 14.27 -13.25 0.89
CA LEU A 65 15.40 -12.32 1.00
C LEU A 65 16.76 -13.03 0.84
N ALA A 66 16.92 -14.23 1.40
CA ALA A 66 18.13 -15.02 1.25
C ALA A 66 18.35 -15.50 -0.19
N VAL A 67 17.29 -15.89 -0.90
CA VAL A 67 17.36 -16.31 -2.32
C VAL A 67 17.67 -15.10 -3.22
N VAL A 68 17.13 -13.93 -2.93
CA VAL A 68 17.44 -12.68 -3.65
C VAL A 68 18.90 -12.26 -3.47
N LEU A 69 19.48 -12.51 -2.30
CA LEU A 69 20.89 -12.15 -2.00
C LEU A 69 21.89 -13.18 -2.54
N LEU A 70 21.51 -14.45 -2.71
CA LEU A 70 22.37 -15.56 -3.12
C LEU A 70 22.16 -16.00 -4.57
N GLY A 71 21.08 -15.54 -5.22
CA GLY A 71 20.75 -15.91 -6.60
C GLY A 71 21.76 -15.34 -7.60
N ARG A 72 22.40 -16.20 -8.37
CA ARG A 72 23.19 -15.83 -9.55
C ARG A 72 22.32 -14.92 -10.43
N ARG A 73 22.73 -13.67 -10.62
CA ARG A 73 22.13 -12.71 -11.55
C ARG A 73 22.32 -13.24 -12.98
N GLY A 74 21.39 -14.06 -13.44
CA GLY A 74 21.20 -14.25 -14.87
C GLY A 74 20.86 -12.89 -15.48
N THR A 75 21.38 -12.58 -16.66
CA THR A 75 21.02 -11.35 -17.37
C THR A 75 19.54 -11.44 -17.78
N VAL A 76 18.66 -10.77 -17.04
CA VAL A 76 17.23 -10.69 -17.40
C VAL A 76 17.12 -9.92 -18.73
N PRO A 77 16.46 -10.48 -19.75
CA PRO A 77 16.28 -9.82 -21.04
C PRO A 77 15.60 -8.44 -20.89
N ARG A 78 15.92 -7.52 -21.77
CA ARG A 78 15.21 -6.24 -21.83
C ARG A 78 13.71 -6.48 -22.06
N GLY A 79 12.86 -5.78 -21.30
CA GLY A 79 11.40 -5.94 -21.41
C GLY A 79 10.86 -7.20 -20.72
N ALA A 80 11.58 -7.71 -19.73
CA ALA A 80 11.19 -8.88 -18.96
C ALA A 80 11.52 -8.69 -17.47
N TRP A 81 10.84 -9.46 -16.60
CA TRP A 81 11.10 -9.52 -15.16
C TRP A 81 11.32 -10.95 -14.71
N GLU A 82 12.11 -11.10 -13.67
CA GLU A 82 12.32 -12.38 -13.02
C GLU A 82 11.10 -12.78 -12.21
N VAL A 83 10.73 -14.05 -12.27
CA VAL A 83 9.65 -14.65 -11.51
C VAL A 83 10.18 -15.84 -10.74
N MET A 84 9.80 -15.96 -9.47
CA MET A 84 10.16 -17.06 -8.60
C MET A 84 8.91 -17.79 -8.12
N ARG A 85 8.92 -19.11 -8.15
CA ARG A 85 7.91 -19.96 -7.54
C ARG A 85 8.08 -19.94 -6.01
N VAL A 86 6.98 -19.75 -5.31
CA VAL A 86 6.92 -19.84 -3.84
C VAL A 86 6.22 -21.14 -3.41
N ALA A 87 5.15 -21.51 -4.11
CA ALA A 87 4.38 -22.74 -3.84
C ALA A 87 3.64 -23.18 -5.09
N GLY A 88 3.20 -24.44 -5.10
CA GLY A 88 2.44 -25.01 -6.20
C GLY A 88 3.21 -25.05 -7.52
N LEU A 89 2.51 -24.91 -8.63
CA LEU A 89 3.10 -24.90 -9.99
C LEU A 89 2.49 -23.77 -10.84
N PRO A 90 2.87 -22.51 -10.59
CA PRO A 90 2.40 -21.37 -11.39
C PRO A 90 2.74 -21.54 -12.86
N LEU A 91 1.95 -20.93 -13.74
CA LEU A 91 2.20 -20.93 -15.19
C LEU A 91 2.68 -19.55 -15.63
N VAL A 92 3.77 -19.50 -16.44
CA VAL A 92 4.19 -18.29 -17.17
C VAL A 92 3.98 -18.57 -18.66
N GLY A 93 3.03 -17.83 -19.25
CA GLY A 93 2.51 -18.17 -20.57
C GLY A 93 1.82 -19.54 -20.53
N SER A 94 2.37 -20.51 -21.28
CA SER A 94 1.93 -21.91 -21.27
C SER A 94 2.88 -22.86 -20.53
N SER A 95 3.94 -22.36 -19.91
CA SER A 95 5.00 -23.18 -19.32
C SER A 95 4.92 -23.16 -17.79
N PRO A 96 4.99 -24.34 -17.13
CA PRO A 96 5.10 -24.41 -15.69
C PRO A 96 6.38 -23.75 -15.17
N LEU A 97 6.25 -23.00 -14.07
CA LEU A 97 7.36 -22.37 -13.36
C LEU A 97 7.87 -23.32 -12.27
N GLU A 98 8.93 -24.09 -12.58
CA GLU A 98 9.45 -25.08 -11.63
C GLU A 98 10.19 -24.47 -10.44
N ALA A 99 10.99 -23.42 -10.65
CA ALA A 99 11.72 -22.70 -9.59
C ALA A 99 11.80 -21.20 -9.88
N THR A 100 12.62 -20.82 -10.87
CA THR A 100 12.76 -19.45 -11.34
C THR A 100 12.54 -19.40 -12.86
N GLY A 101 12.06 -18.28 -13.33
CA GLY A 101 11.81 -18.03 -14.74
C GLY A 101 11.76 -16.54 -15.04
N VAL A 102 11.29 -16.22 -16.23
CA VAL A 102 11.21 -14.85 -16.72
C VAL A 102 9.84 -14.64 -17.34
N ILE A 103 9.13 -13.60 -16.90
CA ILE A 103 7.91 -13.12 -17.55
C ILE A 103 8.28 -11.97 -18.51
N ARG A 104 7.83 -12.05 -19.76
CA ARG A 104 8.05 -11.03 -20.79
C ARG A 104 6.84 -10.14 -20.96
N VAL A 105 7.05 -8.95 -21.50
CA VAL A 105 5.93 -8.08 -21.89
C VAL A 105 4.96 -8.83 -22.79
N GLY A 106 3.67 -8.79 -22.41
CA GLY A 106 2.59 -9.51 -23.07
C GLY A 106 2.24 -10.87 -22.46
N GLU A 107 3.16 -11.50 -21.70
CA GLU A 107 2.92 -12.81 -21.08
C GLU A 107 2.07 -12.69 -19.81
N TRP A 108 1.35 -13.78 -19.53
CA TRP A 108 0.56 -13.97 -18.31
C TRP A 108 1.33 -14.82 -17.30
N LEU A 109 1.17 -14.48 -16.03
CA LEU A 109 1.44 -15.36 -14.90
C LEU A 109 0.10 -15.75 -14.28
N GLU A 110 -0.12 -17.06 -14.14
CA GLU A 110 -1.33 -17.63 -13.57
C GLU A 110 -1.00 -18.56 -12.42
N THR A 111 -1.76 -18.43 -11.34
CA THR A 111 -1.70 -19.30 -10.17
C THR A 111 -3.04 -19.98 -9.98
N ASP A 112 -3.02 -21.28 -9.61
CA ASP A 112 -4.18 -22.01 -9.12
C ASP A 112 -4.39 -21.76 -7.61
N ASP A 113 -5.30 -22.51 -6.98
CA ASP A 113 -5.67 -22.40 -5.56
C ASP A 113 -4.52 -22.74 -4.59
N SER A 114 -3.48 -23.43 -5.05
CA SER A 114 -2.32 -23.86 -4.27
C SER A 114 -1.03 -23.12 -4.62
N SER A 115 -1.00 -22.48 -5.78
CA SER A 115 0.21 -21.85 -6.32
C SER A 115 0.41 -20.42 -5.83
N ARG A 116 1.70 -20.06 -5.69
CA ARG A 116 2.14 -18.70 -5.35
C ARG A 116 3.44 -18.39 -6.07
N ALA A 117 3.61 -17.14 -6.46
CA ALA A 117 4.82 -16.68 -7.11
C ALA A 117 5.23 -15.28 -6.60
N VAL A 118 6.46 -14.89 -6.89
CA VAL A 118 6.96 -13.53 -6.68
C VAL A 118 7.53 -13.03 -7.99
N ILE A 119 7.11 -11.85 -8.42
CA ILE A 119 7.66 -11.10 -9.54
C ILE A 119 8.63 -10.07 -8.99
N LEU A 120 9.88 -10.05 -9.45
CA LEU A 120 10.85 -8.99 -9.14
C LEU A 120 10.68 -7.86 -10.15
N VAL A 121 10.32 -6.66 -9.66
CA VAL A 121 10.08 -5.48 -10.48
C VAL A 121 11.40 -4.74 -10.68
N GLY A 122 12.24 -5.21 -11.57
CA GLY A 122 13.58 -4.67 -11.74
C GLY A 122 14.35 -4.64 -10.43
N ASP A 123 14.86 -3.45 -10.08
CA ASP A 123 15.59 -3.15 -8.83
C ASP A 123 14.74 -2.30 -7.84
N ILE A 124 13.46 -2.07 -8.16
CA ILE A 124 12.59 -1.17 -7.39
C ILE A 124 11.63 -1.87 -6.42
N GLY A 125 11.52 -3.19 -6.45
CA GLY A 125 10.62 -3.90 -5.55
C GLY A 125 10.18 -5.26 -6.03
N HIS A 126 9.10 -5.77 -5.44
CA HIS A 126 8.54 -7.06 -5.80
C HIS A 126 7.02 -7.07 -5.67
N VAL A 127 6.41 -8.02 -6.36
CA VAL A 127 4.97 -8.30 -6.30
C VAL A 127 4.79 -9.78 -5.94
N GLU A 128 4.17 -10.05 -4.80
CA GLU A 128 3.72 -11.39 -4.43
C GLU A 128 2.39 -11.66 -5.13
N VAL A 129 2.32 -12.77 -5.84
CA VAL A 129 1.13 -13.24 -6.53
C VAL A 129 0.51 -14.36 -5.71
N LYS A 130 -0.71 -14.14 -5.23
CA LYS A 130 -1.46 -15.07 -4.38
C LYS A 130 -2.14 -16.16 -5.21
N PRO A 131 -2.77 -17.18 -4.59
CA PRO A 131 -3.58 -18.16 -5.30
C PRO A 131 -4.68 -17.53 -6.16
N ASP A 132 -5.17 -18.29 -7.14
CA ASP A 132 -6.29 -17.95 -8.04
C ASP A 132 -6.10 -16.62 -8.78
N THR A 133 -4.86 -16.23 -9.04
CA THR A 133 -4.51 -14.93 -9.61
C THR A 133 -4.08 -15.06 -11.08
N ARG A 134 -4.56 -14.10 -11.89
CA ARG A 134 -4.15 -13.92 -13.28
C ARG A 134 -3.65 -12.51 -13.50
N ILE A 135 -2.36 -12.39 -13.80
CA ILE A 135 -1.67 -11.10 -13.94
C ILE A 135 -0.76 -11.12 -15.18
N ARG A 136 -0.68 -10.00 -15.90
CA ARG A 136 0.11 -9.86 -17.12
C ARG A 136 1.15 -8.77 -16.98
N LEU A 137 2.35 -8.98 -17.51
CA LEU A 137 3.34 -7.94 -17.68
C LEU A 137 2.99 -7.09 -18.91
N VAL A 138 2.62 -5.83 -18.69
CA VAL A 138 2.23 -4.91 -19.76
C VAL A 138 3.41 -4.09 -20.25
N ARG A 139 4.27 -3.63 -19.32
CA ARG A 139 5.40 -2.78 -19.65
C ARG A 139 6.53 -2.93 -18.65
N ALA A 140 7.77 -2.97 -19.13
CA ALA A 140 8.97 -3.11 -18.31
C ALA A 140 10.03 -2.09 -18.76
N LEU A 141 9.69 -0.80 -18.69
CA LEU A 141 10.58 0.32 -19.00
C LEU A 141 11.09 0.95 -17.71
N ARG A 142 12.30 1.54 -17.72
CA ARG A 142 12.84 2.24 -16.55
C ARG A 142 11.95 3.36 -15.99
N SER A 143 11.13 3.95 -16.83
CA SER A 143 10.19 5.05 -16.49
C SER A 143 8.73 4.61 -16.38
N ASP A 144 8.42 3.36 -16.68
CA ASP A 144 7.05 2.84 -16.65
C ASP A 144 7.07 1.31 -16.46
N HIS A 145 6.85 0.87 -15.26
CA HIS A 145 6.69 -0.51 -14.85
C HIS A 145 5.21 -0.81 -14.68
N ARG A 146 4.64 -1.69 -15.52
CA ARG A 146 3.18 -1.85 -15.55
C ARG A 146 2.76 -3.31 -15.60
N LEU A 147 1.91 -3.68 -14.66
CA LEU A 147 1.18 -4.95 -14.63
C LEU A 147 -0.30 -4.74 -14.96
N ALA A 148 -0.99 -5.78 -15.38
CA ALA A 148 -2.45 -5.82 -15.48
C ALA A 148 -2.95 -7.01 -14.66
N LEU A 149 -3.67 -6.74 -13.58
CA LEU A 149 -4.33 -7.73 -12.74
C LEU A 149 -5.76 -7.92 -13.24
N GLU A 150 -6.03 -9.08 -13.82
CA GLU A 150 -7.37 -9.42 -14.33
C GLU A 150 -8.28 -9.92 -13.22
N ARG A 151 -7.76 -10.82 -12.36
CA ARG A 151 -8.43 -11.38 -11.18
C ARG A 151 -7.42 -11.89 -10.17
N GLY A 152 -7.86 -12.12 -8.94
CA GLY A 152 -7.05 -12.64 -7.85
C GLY A 152 -6.50 -11.54 -6.96
N GLU A 153 -5.42 -11.82 -6.26
CA GLU A 153 -4.83 -10.92 -5.26
C GLU A 153 -3.32 -10.84 -5.40
N ILE A 154 -2.81 -9.63 -5.29
CA ILE A 154 -1.38 -9.35 -5.22
C ILE A 154 -1.06 -8.52 -3.97
N TYR A 155 0.16 -8.70 -3.45
CA TYR A 155 0.79 -7.76 -2.55
C TYR A 155 1.99 -7.13 -3.26
N ALA A 156 1.98 -5.82 -3.45
CA ALA A 156 3.06 -5.06 -4.06
C ALA A 156 3.82 -4.28 -3.00
N LYS A 157 5.15 -4.35 -3.03
CA LYS A 157 6.06 -3.51 -2.25
C LYS A 157 7.08 -2.90 -3.17
N VAL A 158 6.96 -1.59 -3.37
CA VAL A 158 7.78 -0.83 -4.32
C VAL A 158 8.46 0.32 -3.58
N ASP A 159 9.77 0.38 -3.71
CA ASP A 159 10.63 1.45 -3.18
C ASP A 159 11.23 2.23 -4.36
N ALA A 160 10.43 3.12 -4.91
CA ALA A 160 10.76 3.91 -6.09
C ALA A 160 10.17 5.31 -6.00
N PRO A 161 10.69 6.27 -6.78
CA PRO A 161 10.02 7.54 -6.97
C PRO A 161 8.56 7.37 -7.40
N PRO A 162 7.65 8.29 -7.00
CA PRO A 162 6.24 8.21 -7.36
C PRO A 162 6.01 8.08 -8.88
N ARG A 163 4.97 7.32 -9.24
CA ARG A 163 4.51 7.17 -10.64
C ARG A 163 5.48 6.44 -11.57
N LEU A 164 6.25 5.49 -11.03
CA LEU A 164 7.04 4.56 -11.82
C LEU A 164 6.41 3.18 -11.94
N PHE A 165 5.58 2.76 -10.97
CA PHE A 165 4.92 1.47 -10.98
C PHE A 165 3.39 1.62 -11.02
N PHE A 166 2.76 0.80 -11.87
CA PHE A 166 1.34 0.85 -12.15
C PHE A 166 0.75 -0.55 -12.18
N VAL A 167 -0.46 -0.70 -11.66
CA VAL A 167 -1.25 -1.93 -11.81
C VAL A 167 -2.61 -1.56 -12.39
N ASP A 168 -2.84 -1.96 -13.63
CA ASP A 168 -4.13 -1.84 -14.29
C ASP A 168 -5.07 -2.93 -13.81
N THR A 169 -6.33 -2.60 -13.59
CA THR A 169 -7.41 -3.53 -13.25
C THR A 169 -8.65 -3.21 -14.10
N PRO A 170 -9.65 -4.09 -14.15
CA PRO A 170 -10.91 -3.77 -14.84
C PRO A 170 -11.64 -2.54 -14.29
N ALA A 171 -11.34 -2.13 -13.05
CA ALA A 171 -11.95 -0.98 -12.37
C ALA A 171 -11.09 0.29 -12.39
N GLY A 172 -9.89 0.25 -13.02
CA GLY A 172 -8.98 1.40 -13.11
C GLY A 172 -7.54 1.04 -12.86
N THR A 173 -6.71 2.05 -12.67
CA THR A 173 -5.25 1.91 -12.47
C THR A 173 -4.84 2.33 -11.07
N ALA A 174 -4.16 1.44 -10.37
CA ALA A 174 -3.40 1.76 -9.16
C ALA A 174 -2.05 2.36 -9.56
N VAL A 175 -1.78 3.58 -9.10
CA VAL A 175 -0.54 4.33 -9.34
C VAL A 175 0.24 4.35 -8.04
N ASP A 176 1.41 3.75 -8.03
CA ASP A 176 2.28 3.71 -6.87
C ASP A 176 2.91 5.08 -6.61
N LEU A 177 2.90 5.49 -5.33
CA LEU A 177 3.52 6.74 -4.87
C LEU A 177 4.64 6.48 -3.84
N GLY A 178 5.29 5.29 -3.90
CA GLY A 178 6.25 4.81 -2.92
C GLY A 178 5.51 4.08 -1.79
N CYS A 179 5.07 2.82 -2.04
CA CYS A 179 4.10 2.19 -1.16
C CYS A 179 4.22 0.66 -1.05
N ALA A 180 3.47 0.15 -0.07
CA ALA A 180 3.16 -1.26 0.06
C ALA A 180 1.63 -1.41 0.16
N TYR A 181 1.05 -2.33 -0.62
CA TYR A 181 -0.40 -2.51 -0.65
C TYR A 181 -0.81 -3.90 -1.14
N THR A 182 -1.98 -4.32 -0.72
CA THR A 182 -2.70 -5.46 -1.29
C THR A 182 -3.74 -4.93 -2.26
N LEU A 183 -3.85 -5.55 -3.44
CA LEU A 183 -4.87 -5.27 -4.44
C LEU A 183 -5.54 -6.59 -4.83
N ALA A 184 -6.84 -6.67 -4.58
CA ALA A 184 -7.68 -7.82 -4.93
C ALA A 184 -8.68 -7.44 -6.01
N VAL A 185 -8.93 -8.35 -6.95
CA VAL A 185 -9.91 -8.21 -8.04
C VAL A 185 -10.70 -9.51 -8.15
N ASP A 186 -12.02 -9.42 -8.04
CA ASP A 186 -12.92 -10.57 -8.19
C ASP A 186 -13.19 -10.93 -9.66
N SER A 187 -13.90 -12.03 -9.90
CA SER A 187 -14.24 -12.50 -11.24
C SER A 187 -15.14 -11.54 -12.03
N SER A 188 -15.82 -10.61 -11.35
CA SER A 188 -16.65 -9.56 -11.97
C SER A 188 -15.83 -8.32 -12.35
N GLY A 189 -14.55 -8.27 -11.95
CA GLY A 189 -13.66 -7.14 -12.16
C GLY A 189 -13.84 -6.02 -11.14
N ASN A 190 -14.57 -6.28 -10.03
CA ASN A 190 -14.58 -5.40 -8.87
C ASN A 190 -13.42 -5.76 -7.95
N GLY A 191 -13.05 -4.84 -7.07
CA GLY A 191 -11.92 -5.12 -6.19
C GLY A 191 -11.86 -4.24 -4.95
N THR A 192 -10.77 -4.43 -4.22
CA THR A 192 -10.44 -3.63 -3.04
C THR A 192 -8.94 -3.42 -3.01
N ILE A 193 -8.53 -2.20 -2.72
CA ILE A 193 -7.14 -1.86 -2.39
C ILE A 193 -7.01 -1.61 -0.89
N HIS A 194 -5.95 -2.14 -0.28
CA HIS A 194 -5.56 -1.90 1.11
C HIS A 194 -4.10 -1.48 1.17
N VAL A 195 -3.82 -0.28 1.64
CA VAL A 195 -2.47 0.29 1.70
C VAL A 195 -1.87 0.06 3.08
N THR A 196 -0.74 -0.64 3.12
CA THR A 196 0.02 -0.98 4.34
C THR A 196 1.31 -0.19 4.50
N GLY A 197 1.64 0.66 3.51
CA GLY A 197 2.77 1.59 3.53
C GLY A 197 2.61 2.70 2.50
N GLY A 198 2.95 3.94 2.82
CA GLY A 198 2.91 5.05 1.87
C GLY A 198 1.51 5.44 1.38
N TYR A 199 1.37 5.66 0.08
CA TYR A 199 0.14 6.11 -0.58
C TYR A 199 -0.02 5.45 -1.95
N VAL A 200 -1.26 5.13 -2.33
CA VAL A 200 -1.63 4.74 -3.69
C VAL A 200 -2.68 5.71 -4.22
N GLU A 201 -2.49 6.21 -5.44
CA GLU A 201 -3.55 6.87 -6.19
C GLU A 201 -4.25 5.81 -7.06
N PHE A 202 -5.55 5.64 -6.90
CA PHE A 202 -6.34 4.81 -7.80
C PHE A 202 -7.18 5.71 -8.70
N ALA A 203 -7.06 5.54 -10.02
CA ALA A 203 -7.65 6.43 -11.02
C ALA A 203 -8.45 5.69 -12.08
N TRP A 204 -9.60 6.25 -12.46
CA TRP A 204 -10.46 5.76 -13.55
C TRP A 204 -11.40 6.87 -14.04
N GLY A 205 -11.48 7.10 -15.34
CA GLY A 205 -12.47 7.99 -15.94
C GLY A 205 -12.51 9.41 -15.35
N GLY A 206 -11.37 9.98 -14.95
CA GLY A 206 -11.29 11.28 -14.27
C GLY A 206 -11.55 11.23 -12.76
N ARG A 207 -12.05 10.10 -12.22
CA ARG A 207 -12.24 9.88 -10.79
C ARG A 207 -10.93 9.41 -10.15
N ARG A 208 -10.59 9.96 -9.01
CA ARG A 208 -9.37 9.63 -8.27
C ARG A 208 -9.66 9.37 -6.80
N SER A 209 -8.91 8.43 -6.22
CA SER A 209 -8.88 8.14 -4.79
C SER A 209 -7.43 8.07 -4.34
N ILE A 210 -7.05 8.91 -3.39
CA ILE A 210 -5.75 8.83 -2.73
C ILE A 210 -5.94 7.99 -1.47
N VAL A 211 -5.41 6.78 -1.48
CA VAL A 211 -5.53 5.81 -0.39
C VAL A 211 -4.24 5.84 0.43
N PRO A 212 -4.25 6.37 1.65
CA PRO A 212 -3.07 6.37 2.51
C PRO A 212 -2.91 5.06 3.29
N LEU A 213 -1.75 4.90 3.91
CA LEU A 213 -1.45 3.86 4.89
C LEU A 213 -2.60 3.67 5.90
N GLY A 214 -3.05 2.42 6.12
CA GLY A 214 -4.13 2.05 7.04
C GLY A 214 -5.54 2.29 6.49
N PHE A 215 -5.64 2.60 5.19
CA PHE A 215 -6.92 2.82 4.51
C PHE A 215 -7.16 1.78 3.43
N ARG A 216 -8.46 1.60 3.15
CA ARG A 216 -8.98 0.77 2.06
C ARG A 216 -9.81 1.60 1.11
N ALA A 217 -9.93 1.16 -0.13
CA ALA A 217 -10.95 1.67 -1.06
C ALA A 217 -11.49 0.51 -1.89
N ASP A 218 -12.81 0.41 -1.96
CA ASP A 218 -13.45 -0.51 -2.89
C ASP A 218 -13.40 0.06 -4.30
N THR A 219 -13.32 -0.82 -5.29
CA THR A 219 -13.31 -0.46 -6.70
C THR A 219 -14.39 -1.24 -7.44
N ARG A 220 -15.05 -0.63 -8.39
CA ARG A 220 -16.09 -1.25 -9.21
C ARG A 220 -15.82 -1.00 -10.69
N ARG A 221 -15.88 -2.05 -11.49
CA ARG A 221 -15.60 -1.99 -12.93
C ARG A 221 -16.37 -0.89 -13.67
N ALA A 222 -17.63 -0.64 -13.30
CA ALA A 222 -18.47 0.37 -13.94
C ALA A 222 -18.29 1.78 -13.36
N PHE A 223 -17.70 1.92 -12.15
CA PHE A 223 -17.69 3.18 -11.38
C PHE A 223 -16.28 3.67 -11.02
N GLY A 224 -15.28 2.81 -11.17
CA GLY A 224 -13.92 3.11 -10.72
C GLY A 224 -13.76 3.03 -9.19
N PRO A 225 -12.82 3.82 -8.62
CA PRO A 225 -12.52 3.77 -7.19
C PRO A 225 -13.56 4.48 -6.34
N GLY A 226 -13.96 3.83 -5.25
CA GLY A 226 -14.75 4.42 -4.18
C GLY A 226 -13.96 5.37 -3.29
N THR A 227 -14.68 6.01 -2.36
CA THR A 227 -14.09 6.87 -1.33
C THR A 227 -13.24 6.04 -0.38
N PRO A 228 -11.98 6.40 -0.13
CA PRO A 228 -11.14 5.71 0.84
C PRO A 228 -11.73 5.80 2.25
N TYR A 229 -11.60 4.72 3.01
CA TYR A 229 -12.04 4.64 4.41
C TYR A 229 -10.97 3.96 5.27
N ALA A 230 -10.89 4.34 6.54
CA ALA A 230 -9.97 3.72 7.49
C ALA A 230 -10.30 2.22 7.66
N GLU A 231 -9.31 1.37 7.89
CA GLU A 231 -9.51 -0.08 8.03
C GLU A 231 -10.52 -0.40 9.16
N ASP A 232 -10.50 0.38 10.24
CA ASP A 232 -11.41 0.28 11.38
C ASP A 232 -12.64 1.23 11.28
N ALA A 233 -12.93 1.74 10.08
CA ALA A 233 -14.08 2.63 9.87
C ALA A 233 -15.39 1.95 10.29
N PRO A 234 -16.32 2.69 10.93
CA PRO A 234 -17.63 2.17 11.31
C PRO A 234 -18.36 1.56 10.10
N GLN A 235 -19.07 0.46 10.32
CA GLN A 235 -19.84 -0.19 9.25
C GLN A 235 -20.85 0.78 8.61
N ALA A 236 -21.51 1.62 9.42
CA ALA A 236 -22.45 2.62 8.92
C ALA A 236 -21.79 3.63 7.96
N LEU A 237 -20.54 4.05 8.25
CA LEU A 237 -19.78 4.92 7.34
C LEU A 237 -19.49 4.19 6.03
N ARG A 238 -18.96 2.95 6.09
CA ARG A 238 -18.63 2.17 4.89
C ARG A 238 -19.85 1.93 4.00
N GLN A 239 -21.01 1.62 4.58
CA GLN A 239 -22.26 1.45 3.84
C GLN A 239 -22.73 2.75 3.19
N ALA A 240 -22.65 3.87 3.89
CA ALA A 240 -23.01 5.18 3.35
C ALA A 240 -22.08 5.58 2.19
N LEU A 241 -20.76 5.36 2.32
CA LEU A 241 -19.81 5.61 1.26
C LEU A 241 -20.06 4.72 0.04
N ALA A 242 -20.31 3.43 0.24
CA ALA A 242 -20.64 2.51 -0.86
C ALA A 242 -21.92 2.93 -1.59
N ALA A 243 -22.95 3.39 -0.87
CA ALA A 243 -24.17 3.91 -1.48
C ALA A 243 -23.92 5.17 -2.30
N LEU A 244 -23.07 6.09 -1.83
CA LEU A 244 -22.68 7.30 -2.55
C LEU A 244 -21.81 7.01 -3.79
N ASP A 245 -20.91 6.06 -3.67
CA ASP A 245 -19.93 5.80 -4.73
C ASP A 245 -20.45 4.90 -5.84
N PHE A 246 -21.35 3.95 -5.52
CA PHE A 246 -21.72 2.85 -6.41
C PHE A 246 -23.24 2.68 -6.60
N SER A 247 -24.03 3.57 -6.01
CA SER A 247 -25.49 3.57 -6.12
C SER A 247 -26.03 5.01 -6.14
N SER A 248 -27.32 5.17 -6.14
CA SER A 248 -27.99 6.48 -6.07
C SER A 248 -28.21 6.93 -4.59
N GLY A 249 -27.13 6.94 -3.79
CA GLY A 249 -27.24 7.17 -2.34
C GLY A 249 -27.80 8.55 -1.93
N GLY A 250 -27.56 9.59 -2.75
CA GLY A 250 -28.15 10.92 -2.56
C GLY A 250 -27.93 11.55 -1.18
N PRO A 251 -28.76 12.55 -0.80
CA PRO A 251 -28.61 13.30 0.45
C PRO A 251 -28.74 12.45 1.72
N ALA A 252 -29.48 11.34 1.69
CA ALA A 252 -29.62 10.45 2.83
C ALA A 252 -28.30 9.72 3.16
N ALA A 253 -27.60 9.23 2.14
CA ALA A 253 -26.31 8.59 2.32
C ALA A 253 -25.23 9.60 2.76
N VAL A 254 -25.29 10.86 2.26
CA VAL A 254 -24.40 11.94 2.77
C VAL A 254 -24.65 12.15 4.28
N ARG A 255 -25.90 12.31 4.72
CA ARG A 255 -26.20 12.45 6.15
C ARG A 255 -25.71 11.27 6.98
N GLY A 256 -25.90 10.06 6.49
CA GLY A 256 -25.40 8.84 7.15
C GLY A 256 -23.88 8.84 7.29
N ALA A 257 -23.15 9.20 6.22
CA ALA A 257 -21.70 9.30 6.25
C ALA A 257 -21.21 10.36 7.25
N LEU A 258 -21.83 11.55 7.24
CA LEU A 258 -21.46 12.64 8.15
C LEU A 258 -21.73 12.28 9.62
N ALA A 259 -22.84 11.60 9.92
CA ALA A 259 -23.18 11.18 11.28
C ALA A 259 -22.22 10.12 11.82
N ALA A 260 -21.79 9.17 10.96
CA ALA A 260 -20.94 8.07 11.36
C ALA A 260 -19.44 8.40 11.36
N ALA A 261 -19.01 9.49 10.70
CA ALA A 261 -17.60 9.84 10.54
C ALA A 261 -16.98 10.33 11.85
N ARG A 262 -15.77 9.83 12.14
CA ARG A 262 -14.89 10.22 13.26
C ARG A 262 -13.73 11.09 12.73
N SER A 263 -12.88 11.61 13.62
CA SER A 263 -11.68 12.37 13.23
C SER A 263 -10.73 11.56 12.33
N GLU A 264 -10.64 10.25 12.56
CA GLU A 264 -9.84 9.31 11.77
C GLU A 264 -10.38 9.14 10.35
N ASP A 265 -11.65 9.43 10.14
CA ASP A 265 -12.31 9.28 8.85
C ASP A 265 -12.28 10.58 8.01
N ALA A 266 -11.47 11.58 8.42
CA ALA A 266 -11.32 12.86 7.73
C ALA A 266 -10.87 12.71 6.27
N VAL A 267 -10.07 11.68 5.94
CA VAL A 267 -9.68 11.34 4.56
C VAL A 267 -10.91 11.05 3.71
N SER A 268 -11.88 10.30 4.25
CA SER A 268 -13.14 10.00 3.55
C SER A 268 -13.93 11.27 3.27
N LEU A 269 -14.08 12.14 4.27
CA LEU A 269 -14.82 13.40 4.14
C LEU A 269 -14.13 14.37 3.16
N TRP A 270 -12.80 14.41 3.14
CA TRP A 270 -12.05 15.22 2.17
C TRP A 270 -12.34 14.77 0.73
N HIS A 271 -12.40 13.48 0.46
CA HIS A 271 -12.76 12.95 -0.85
C HIS A 271 -14.23 13.25 -1.20
N LEU A 272 -15.13 13.20 -0.21
CA LEU A 272 -16.55 13.48 -0.41
C LEU A 272 -16.80 14.92 -0.88
N LEU A 273 -15.97 15.91 -0.52
CA LEU A 273 -16.10 17.29 -1.02
C LEU A 273 -16.21 17.34 -2.55
N ALA A 274 -15.39 16.54 -3.26
CA ALA A 274 -15.39 16.51 -4.72
C ALA A 274 -16.42 15.54 -5.31
N ARG A 275 -17.08 14.71 -4.49
CA ARG A 275 -17.96 13.61 -4.95
C ARG A 275 -19.43 13.87 -4.76
N VAL A 276 -19.77 14.76 -3.83
CA VAL A 276 -21.17 15.15 -3.58
C VAL A 276 -21.58 16.32 -4.47
N ASP A 277 -22.87 16.44 -4.71
CA ASP A 277 -23.44 17.59 -5.41
C ASP A 277 -23.11 18.90 -4.69
N PRO A 278 -22.95 20.03 -5.43
CA PRO A 278 -22.56 21.30 -4.85
C PRO A 278 -23.38 21.75 -3.62
N PRO A 279 -24.71 21.59 -3.56
CA PRO A 279 -25.50 21.97 -2.38
C PRO A 279 -25.13 21.21 -1.09
N LEU A 280 -24.60 19.98 -1.23
CA LEU A 280 -24.24 19.13 -0.08
C LEU A 280 -22.81 19.38 0.43
N ARG A 281 -21.95 20.04 -0.36
CA ARG A 281 -20.55 20.29 0.01
C ARG A 281 -20.39 21.05 1.30
N ARG A 282 -21.29 22.00 1.55
CA ARG A 282 -21.26 22.80 2.79
C ARG A 282 -21.36 21.92 4.03
N ALA A 283 -22.31 21.00 4.07
CA ALA A 283 -22.45 20.07 5.18
C ALA A 283 -21.23 19.16 5.35
N VAL A 284 -20.65 18.68 4.24
CA VAL A 284 -19.42 17.88 4.25
C VAL A 284 -18.25 18.69 4.81
N TYR A 285 -18.07 19.94 4.36
CA TYR A 285 -17.01 20.83 4.85
C TYR A 285 -17.17 21.11 6.34
N ASP A 286 -18.38 21.51 6.78
CA ASP A 286 -18.64 21.84 8.19
C ASP A 286 -18.37 20.65 9.10
N ARG A 287 -18.75 19.43 8.69
CA ARG A 287 -18.43 18.21 9.44
C ARG A 287 -16.94 17.94 9.46
N LEU A 288 -16.24 18.02 8.31
CA LEU A 288 -14.80 17.85 8.23
C LEU A 288 -14.06 18.85 9.13
N ALA A 289 -14.44 20.14 9.06
CA ALA A 289 -13.85 21.21 9.87
C ALA A 289 -14.10 21.02 11.38
N SER A 290 -15.23 20.43 11.77
CA SER A 290 -15.53 20.10 13.18
C SER A 290 -14.66 18.96 13.71
N LEU A 291 -14.24 18.03 12.86
CA LEU A 291 -13.41 16.88 13.23
C LEU A 291 -11.91 17.21 13.15
N VAL A 292 -11.53 17.96 12.14
CA VAL A 292 -10.15 18.40 11.88
C VAL A 292 -10.19 19.88 11.54
N PRO A 293 -9.85 20.77 12.49
CA PRO A 293 -9.84 22.20 12.23
C PRO A 293 -8.99 22.55 11.01
N PRO A 294 -9.52 23.39 10.09
CA PRO A 294 -8.79 23.79 8.89
C PRO A 294 -7.55 24.63 9.27
N PRO A 295 -6.40 24.39 8.63
CA PRO A 295 -5.21 25.19 8.86
C PRO A 295 -5.37 26.59 8.22
N ALA A 296 -4.44 27.51 8.54
CA ALA A 296 -4.39 28.83 7.92
C ALA A 296 -4.32 28.70 6.39
N GLY A 297 -5.08 29.54 5.70
CA GLY A 297 -5.20 29.52 4.23
C GLY A 297 -6.29 28.60 3.66
N VAL A 298 -6.92 27.78 4.48
CA VAL A 298 -8.08 26.96 4.08
C VAL A 298 -9.35 27.74 4.43
N THR A 299 -10.06 28.23 3.42
CA THR A 299 -11.33 28.93 3.59
C THR A 299 -12.52 28.04 3.20
N PRO A 300 -13.69 28.23 3.82
CA PRO A 300 -14.91 27.52 3.41
C PRO A 300 -15.22 27.71 1.93
N GLU A 301 -15.10 28.94 1.42
CA GLU A 301 -15.39 29.29 0.02
C GLU A 301 -14.44 28.59 -0.95
N GLY A 302 -13.14 28.51 -0.61
CA GLY A 302 -12.15 27.76 -1.40
C GLY A 302 -12.47 26.27 -1.45
N ALA A 303 -12.81 25.68 -0.29
CA ALA A 303 -13.18 24.26 -0.23
C ALA A 303 -14.48 23.95 -1.01
N LEU A 304 -15.51 24.83 -0.92
CA LEU A 304 -16.77 24.64 -1.63
C LEU A 304 -16.62 24.79 -3.15
N ARG A 305 -15.71 25.63 -3.62
CA ARG A 305 -15.35 25.75 -5.04
C ARG A 305 -14.39 24.69 -5.53
N LEU A 306 -13.91 23.80 -4.63
CA LEU A 306 -12.89 22.80 -4.90
C LEU A 306 -11.57 23.43 -5.39
N ASP A 307 -11.22 24.60 -4.82
CA ASP A 307 -9.96 25.25 -5.12
C ASP A 307 -8.77 24.33 -4.80
N ARG A 308 -7.90 24.14 -5.79
CA ARG A 308 -6.82 23.18 -5.69
C ARG A 308 -5.87 23.47 -4.53
N THR A 309 -5.44 24.72 -4.38
CA THR A 309 -4.50 25.13 -3.33
C THR A 309 -5.12 24.93 -1.95
N THR A 310 -6.39 25.31 -1.78
CA THR A 310 -7.16 25.09 -0.54
C THR A 310 -7.24 23.60 -0.21
N LEU A 311 -7.61 22.75 -1.18
CA LEU A 311 -7.74 21.31 -0.95
C LEU A 311 -6.41 20.64 -0.67
N GLU A 312 -5.33 21.00 -1.36
CA GLU A 312 -3.97 20.49 -1.13
C GLU A 312 -3.45 20.90 0.26
N THR A 313 -3.70 22.16 0.68
CA THR A 313 -3.32 22.64 2.00
C THR A 313 -4.05 21.88 3.11
N TYR A 314 -5.35 21.64 2.93
CA TYR A 314 -6.13 20.86 3.89
C TYR A 314 -5.70 19.39 3.93
N TRP A 315 -5.45 18.80 2.76
CA TRP A 315 -4.92 17.44 2.63
C TRP A 315 -3.62 17.26 3.44
N ASN A 316 -2.70 18.22 3.39
CA ASN A 316 -1.45 18.15 4.13
C ASN A 316 -1.64 18.07 5.66
N THR A 317 -2.72 18.62 6.19
CA THR A 317 -3.08 18.49 7.60
C THR A 317 -3.75 17.13 7.88
N ILE A 318 -4.73 16.75 7.07
CA ILE A 318 -5.51 15.51 7.23
C ILE A 318 -4.62 14.27 7.14
N ARG A 319 -3.73 14.21 6.15
CA ARG A 319 -2.83 13.06 5.95
C ARG A 319 -1.88 12.83 7.14
N ARG A 320 -1.48 13.88 7.87
CA ARG A 320 -0.63 13.75 9.05
C ARG A 320 -1.38 13.07 10.20
N ILE A 321 -2.67 13.34 10.35
CA ILE A 321 -3.51 12.73 11.39
C ILE A 321 -3.72 11.25 11.06
N ALA A 322 -4.07 10.92 9.82
CA ALA A 322 -4.20 9.55 9.35
C ALA A 322 -2.92 8.74 9.59
N TRP A 323 -1.77 9.31 9.23
CA TRP A 323 -0.47 8.65 9.37
C TRP A 323 -0.06 8.44 10.83
N ARG A 324 -0.28 9.45 11.69
CA ARG A 324 0.04 9.37 13.13
C ARG A 324 -0.73 8.25 13.82
N LYS A 325 -2.00 8.07 13.50
CA LYS A 325 -2.83 7.00 14.06
C LYS A 325 -2.27 5.63 13.71
N THR A 326 -1.99 5.38 12.45
CA THR A 326 -1.54 4.07 11.97
C THR A 326 -0.19 3.68 12.57
N ILE A 327 0.75 4.63 12.71
CA ILE A 327 2.02 4.39 13.39
C ILE A 327 1.79 4.07 14.87
N LEU A 328 0.95 4.83 15.58
CA LEU A 328 0.67 4.59 16.99
C LEU A 328 -0.08 3.27 17.21
N GLN A 329 -0.93 2.87 16.27
CA GLN A 329 -1.60 1.57 16.32
C GLN A 329 -0.61 0.43 16.11
N GLY A 330 0.26 0.52 15.11
CA GLY A 330 1.33 -0.46 14.89
C GLY A 330 2.29 -0.59 16.08
N ILE A 331 2.56 0.51 16.80
CA ILE A 331 3.37 0.46 18.04
C ILE A 331 2.61 -0.21 19.20
N ARG A 332 1.29 -0.02 19.30
CA ARG A 332 0.45 -0.67 20.34
C ARG A 332 0.29 -2.16 20.11
N ASP A 333 0.33 -2.60 18.87
CA ASP A 333 0.22 -4.01 18.48
C ASP A 333 1.53 -4.78 18.67
N ILE A 334 2.63 -4.09 18.99
CA ILE A 334 3.89 -4.73 19.38
C ILE A 334 3.82 -5.10 20.87
N ASP A 335 3.95 -6.39 21.19
CA ASP A 335 4.11 -6.82 22.57
C ASP A 335 5.44 -6.27 23.12
N PRO A 336 5.40 -5.41 24.18
CA PRO A 336 6.61 -4.82 24.72
C PRO A 336 7.57 -5.83 25.35
N ARG A 337 7.12 -7.08 25.60
CA ARG A 337 7.93 -8.15 26.18
C ARG A 337 8.65 -8.98 25.14
N THR A 338 8.06 -9.15 23.97
CA THR A 338 8.58 -10.01 22.90
C THR A 338 9.08 -9.23 21.68
N GLY A 339 8.65 -7.97 21.52
CA GLY A 339 8.93 -7.16 20.33
C GLY A 339 8.27 -7.68 19.04
N THR A 340 7.30 -8.60 19.18
CA THR A 340 6.57 -9.17 18.05
C THR A 340 5.18 -8.53 17.92
N ALA A 341 4.67 -8.41 16.71
CA ALA A 341 3.28 -7.99 16.48
C ALA A 341 2.33 -9.04 17.07
N ARG A 342 1.27 -8.56 17.73
CA ARG A 342 0.20 -9.40 18.30
C ARG A 342 -0.71 -9.94 17.20
#